data_e0821a40809c466751abd82dafc7c2b3
#
_entry.id   e0821a40809c466751abd82dafc7c2b3
#
_cell.length_a   1.000
_cell.length_b   1.000
_cell.length_c   1.000
_cell.angle_alpha   90.00
_cell.angle_beta   90.00
_cell.angle_gamma   90.00
#
_symmetry.space_group_name_H-M   'P 1'
#
loop_
_entity.id
_entity.type
_entity.pdbx_description
1 polymer ?
#
loop_
_entity_poly.entity_id
_entity_poly.type
_entity_poly.pdbx_seq_one_letter_code
_entity_poly.pdbx_strand_id
1 'polypeptide(L)'
;MALVAVRCPQCGSDEVIKRGKTDTRGQRYRCRNAVCAQGSFLLEYRYQGYLPRVKRQIVDMALNGSGIRDTARVLGISKDTVVSELKKQIEIEPINRPFLDRLTDPARPIMLARVEEAETDEMWSFVGKKAAPRWLWQALDHRTGTVLAYVFGRREAFLELKALLEPFGIRRFFTDGWGAYRRHLDPAEHEVGKRFTQQLERKHLTLRTRIKRLVRKTICFSKTIEMHDTVIGLFINRYEFGRAA
;
A
#
# COMPACT_ATOMS: atom_id res chain seq x y z
N MET A 1 16.43 36.63 -25.96
CA MET A 1 16.98 35.33 -25.48
C MET A 1 16.49 35.15 -24.07
N ALA A 2 15.72 34.10 -23.77
CA ALA A 2 15.26 33.82 -22.42
C ALA A 2 16.23 32.83 -21.75
N LEU A 3 16.70 33.15 -20.55
CA LEU A 3 17.51 32.23 -19.72
C LEU A 3 16.58 31.52 -18.75
N VAL A 4 16.61 30.18 -18.79
CA VAL A 4 15.86 29.33 -17.84
C VAL A 4 16.86 28.68 -16.91
N ALA A 5 16.69 28.89 -15.61
CA ALA A 5 17.52 28.23 -14.58
C ALA A 5 17.30 26.71 -14.58
N VAL A 6 18.40 25.98 -14.66
CA VAL A 6 18.35 24.51 -14.52
C VAL A 6 18.16 24.16 -13.05
N ARG A 7 17.10 23.42 -12.72
CA ARG A 7 16.80 22.97 -11.37
C ARG A 7 16.88 21.46 -11.25
N CYS A 8 17.28 20.99 -10.07
CA CYS A 8 17.30 19.58 -9.77
C CYS A 8 15.86 19.00 -9.77
N PRO A 9 15.57 17.92 -10.51
CA PRO A 9 14.22 17.36 -10.60
C PRO A 9 13.74 16.71 -9.30
N GLN A 10 14.64 16.43 -8.35
CA GLN A 10 14.31 15.78 -7.09
C GLN A 10 14.07 16.80 -5.96
N CYS A 11 14.96 17.78 -5.78
CA CYS A 11 14.88 18.72 -4.66
C CYS A 11 14.57 20.17 -5.05
N GLY A 12 14.44 20.48 -6.36
CA GLY A 12 14.13 21.81 -6.86
C GLY A 12 15.30 22.82 -6.75
N SER A 13 16.45 22.47 -6.14
CA SER A 13 17.60 23.35 -5.99
C SER A 13 18.17 23.79 -7.34
N ASP A 14 18.64 25.03 -7.42
CA ASP A 14 19.37 25.61 -8.56
C ASP A 14 20.90 25.42 -8.45
N GLU A 15 21.39 24.86 -7.32
CA GLU A 15 22.78 24.47 -7.16
C GLU A 15 23.12 23.26 -8.04
N VAL A 16 23.16 23.49 -9.35
CA VAL A 16 23.35 22.46 -10.37
C VAL A 16 24.57 22.78 -11.22
N ILE A 17 25.42 21.77 -11.43
CA ILE A 17 26.60 21.87 -12.29
C ILE A 17 26.50 20.90 -13.49
N LYS A 18 27.18 21.27 -14.60
CA LYS A 18 27.36 20.36 -15.73
C LYS A 18 28.32 19.24 -15.36
N ARG A 19 27.97 17.98 -15.72
CA ARG A 19 28.78 16.78 -15.43
C ARG A 19 28.96 15.91 -16.68
N GLY A 20 29.72 16.42 -17.66
CA GLY A 20 29.98 15.67 -18.88
C GLY A 20 28.74 15.50 -19.78
N LYS A 21 28.88 14.64 -20.79
CA LYS A 21 27.83 14.31 -21.75
C LYS A 21 27.55 12.80 -21.75
N THR A 22 26.40 12.41 -22.27
CA THR A 22 26.07 11.02 -22.58
C THR A 22 26.73 10.62 -23.91
N ASP A 23 26.73 9.31 -24.22
CA ASP A 23 27.19 8.78 -25.51
C ASP A 23 26.35 9.37 -26.69
N THR A 24 25.12 9.75 -26.42
CA THR A 24 24.20 10.44 -27.34
C THR A 24 24.36 11.98 -27.34
N ARG A 25 25.45 12.47 -26.75
CA ARG A 25 25.78 13.91 -26.61
C ARG A 25 24.85 14.74 -25.75
N GLY A 26 23.90 14.17 -25.03
CA GLY A 26 23.03 14.84 -24.03
C GLY A 26 23.85 15.38 -22.86
N GLN A 27 23.61 16.65 -22.46
CA GLN A 27 24.32 17.25 -21.33
C GLN A 27 23.81 16.65 -20.01
N ARG A 28 24.72 16.06 -19.20
CA ARG A 28 24.44 15.64 -17.83
C ARG A 28 24.63 16.79 -16.85
N TYR A 29 23.81 16.78 -15.82
CA TYR A 29 23.87 17.71 -14.70
C TYR A 29 23.98 16.96 -13.38
N ARG A 30 24.55 17.59 -12.36
CA ARG A 30 24.65 17.07 -11.00
C ARG A 30 24.13 18.12 -10.02
N CYS A 31 23.28 17.72 -9.08
CA CYS A 31 22.89 18.53 -7.93
C CYS A 31 24.04 18.60 -6.91
N ARG A 32 24.33 19.78 -6.38
CA ARG A 32 25.32 20.02 -5.31
C ARG A 32 24.68 20.18 -3.94
N ASN A 33 23.35 20.24 -3.84
CA ASN A 33 22.69 20.26 -2.55
C ASN A 33 23.04 19.00 -1.74
N ALA A 34 23.65 19.18 -0.56
CA ALA A 34 24.21 18.11 0.28
C ALA A 34 23.15 17.09 0.76
N VAL A 35 21.89 17.54 0.93
CA VAL A 35 20.78 16.66 1.36
C VAL A 35 20.06 15.97 0.21
N CYS A 36 20.51 16.21 -1.05
CA CYS A 36 19.88 15.62 -2.22
C CYS A 36 20.58 14.33 -2.65
N ALA A 37 19.87 13.22 -2.63
CA ALA A 37 20.37 11.92 -3.08
C ALA A 37 20.53 11.80 -4.62
N GLN A 38 20.14 12.83 -5.40
CA GLN A 38 20.23 12.80 -6.86
C GLN A 38 21.68 12.86 -7.33
N GLY A 39 22.19 11.78 -7.90
CA GLY A 39 23.56 11.69 -8.40
C GLY A 39 23.80 12.54 -9.65
N SER A 40 23.19 12.16 -10.77
CA SER A 40 23.22 12.95 -12.02
C SER A 40 21.90 12.80 -12.76
N PHE A 41 21.55 13.84 -13.56
CA PHE A 41 20.31 13.86 -14.32
C PHE A 41 20.50 14.54 -15.69
N LEU A 42 19.52 14.33 -16.57
CA LEU A 42 19.37 15.00 -17.83
C LEU A 42 18.15 15.92 -17.77
N LEU A 43 18.13 17.01 -18.53
CA LEU A 43 16.93 17.84 -18.68
C LEU A 43 15.87 17.13 -19.52
N GLU A 44 16.32 16.41 -20.54
CA GLU A 44 15.46 15.62 -21.41
C GLU A 44 15.93 14.16 -21.41
N TYR A 45 15.04 13.26 -21.05
CA TYR A 45 15.27 11.83 -21.14
C TYR A 45 14.58 11.28 -22.39
N ARG A 46 15.34 10.60 -23.24
CA ARG A 46 14.81 9.90 -24.40
C ARG A 46 13.75 8.84 -23.98
N TYR A 47 14.00 8.18 -22.86
CA TYR A 47 13.07 7.19 -22.29
C TYR A 47 12.39 7.75 -21.03
N GLN A 48 11.08 7.95 -21.11
CA GLN A 48 10.30 8.60 -20.06
C GLN A 48 10.28 7.83 -18.73
N GLY A 49 10.50 6.50 -18.75
CA GLY A 49 10.54 5.66 -17.55
C GLY A 49 11.63 6.02 -16.53
N TYR A 50 12.62 6.83 -16.91
CA TYR A 50 13.62 7.35 -15.97
C TYR A 50 13.14 8.53 -15.13
N LEU A 51 12.07 9.20 -15.55
CA LEU A 51 11.58 10.39 -14.87
C LEU A 51 10.89 10.05 -13.54
N PRO A 52 11.23 10.72 -12.42
CA PRO A 52 10.59 10.50 -11.14
C PRO A 52 9.06 10.68 -11.17
N ARG A 53 8.59 11.68 -11.96
CA ARG A 53 7.15 11.91 -12.15
C ARG A 53 6.45 10.70 -12.77
N VAL A 54 7.07 10.04 -13.75
CA VAL A 54 6.50 8.87 -14.43
C VAL A 54 6.46 7.67 -13.48
N LYS A 55 7.48 7.50 -12.64
CA LYS A 55 7.51 6.45 -11.61
C LYS A 55 6.38 6.63 -10.60
N ARG A 56 6.12 7.84 -10.13
CA ARG A 56 4.97 8.16 -9.29
C ARG A 56 3.65 7.86 -9.99
N GLN A 57 3.51 8.27 -11.25
CA GLN A 57 2.32 7.98 -12.06
C GLN A 57 2.05 6.48 -12.21
N ILE A 58 3.09 5.63 -12.31
CA ILE A 58 2.94 4.17 -12.34
C ILE A 58 2.21 3.69 -11.07
N VAL A 59 2.65 4.14 -9.91
CA VAL A 59 2.03 3.78 -8.62
C VAL A 59 0.61 4.32 -8.55
N ASP A 60 0.39 5.58 -8.87
CA ASP A 60 -0.94 6.21 -8.86
C ASP A 60 -1.93 5.48 -9.78
N MET A 61 -1.50 5.12 -10.98
CA MET A 61 -2.34 4.36 -11.92
C MET A 61 -2.65 2.94 -11.41
N ALA A 62 -1.69 2.27 -10.76
CA ALA A 62 -1.93 0.97 -10.15
C ALA A 62 -2.96 1.06 -9.01
N LEU A 63 -2.87 2.09 -8.16
CA LEU A 63 -3.84 2.37 -7.09
C LEU A 63 -5.24 2.70 -7.64
N ASN A 64 -5.31 3.35 -8.79
CA ASN A 64 -6.58 3.60 -9.50
C ASN A 64 -7.09 2.40 -10.31
N GLY A 65 -6.49 1.22 -10.12
CA GLY A 65 -6.94 -0.02 -10.73
C GLY A 65 -6.54 -0.20 -12.21
N SER A 66 -5.63 0.61 -12.73
CA SER A 66 -5.10 0.44 -14.09
C SER A 66 -4.29 -0.85 -14.20
N GLY A 67 -4.46 -1.57 -15.31
CA GLY A 67 -3.65 -2.75 -15.62
C GLY A 67 -2.22 -2.36 -16.04
N ILE A 68 -1.26 -3.29 -15.86
CA ILE A 68 0.16 -3.07 -16.23
C ILE A 68 0.29 -2.64 -17.71
N ARG A 69 -0.45 -3.29 -18.61
CA ARG A 69 -0.41 -2.99 -20.05
C ARG A 69 -0.99 -1.62 -20.37
N ASP A 70 -2.07 -1.23 -19.68
CA ASP A 70 -2.70 0.08 -19.86
C ASP A 70 -1.81 1.19 -19.33
N THR A 71 -1.20 1.00 -18.15
CA THR A 71 -0.21 1.93 -17.60
C THR A 71 0.97 2.13 -18.56
N ALA A 72 1.53 1.04 -19.08
CA ALA A 72 2.63 1.11 -20.04
C ALA A 72 2.25 1.88 -21.32
N ARG A 73 1.06 1.62 -21.86
CA ARG A 73 0.53 2.27 -23.08
C ARG A 73 0.29 3.77 -22.84
N VAL A 74 -0.34 4.14 -21.74
CA VAL A 74 -0.68 5.54 -21.43
C VAL A 74 0.57 6.37 -21.15
N LEU A 75 1.55 5.82 -20.46
CA LEU A 75 2.79 6.52 -20.11
C LEU A 75 3.88 6.41 -21.18
N GLY A 76 3.66 5.68 -22.27
CA GLY A 76 4.65 5.48 -23.34
C GLY A 76 5.93 4.77 -22.88
N ILE A 77 5.81 3.81 -21.96
CA ILE A 77 6.92 3.05 -21.35
C ILE A 77 6.74 1.55 -21.53
N SER A 78 7.79 0.78 -21.25
CA SER A 78 7.70 -0.68 -21.31
C SER A 78 6.87 -1.24 -20.13
N LYS A 79 6.15 -2.35 -20.37
CA LYS A 79 5.47 -3.11 -19.31
C LYS A 79 6.41 -3.59 -18.21
N ASP A 80 7.67 -3.90 -18.59
CA ASP A 80 8.68 -4.40 -17.65
C ASP A 80 9.12 -3.29 -16.69
N THR A 81 9.17 -2.03 -17.18
CA THR A 81 9.40 -0.86 -16.30
C THR A 81 8.27 -0.68 -15.31
N VAL A 82 7.01 -0.84 -15.73
CA VAL A 82 5.85 -0.78 -14.83
C VAL A 82 5.94 -1.86 -13.74
N VAL A 83 6.21 -3.11 -14.13
CA VAL A 83 6.37 -4.23 -13.19
C VAL A 83 7.54 -3.99 -12.24
N SER A 84 8.70 -3.61 -12.77
CA SER A 84 9.90 -3.34 -11.97
C SER A 84 9.67 -2.22 -10.94
N GLU A 85 8.99 -1.15 -11.33
CA GLU A 85 8.72 -0.04 -10.41
C GLU A 85 7.73 -0.42 -9.31
N LEU A 86 6.68 -1.19 -9.63
CA LEU A 86 5.75 -1.71 -8.63
C LEU A 86 6.43 -2.73 -7.69
N LYS A 87 7.35 -3.54 -8.20
CA LYS A 87 8.11 -4.50 -7.37
C LYS A 87 9.02 -3.83 -6.35
N LYS A 88 9.50 -2.63 -6.59
CA LYS A 88 10.27 -1.85 -5.59
C LYS A 88 9.44 -1.44 -4.38
N GLN A 89 8.12 -1.51 -4.49
CA GLN A 89 7.19 -1.18 -3.42
C GLN A 89 6.78 -2.42 -2.56
N ILE A 90 7.57 -3.51 -2.61
CA ILE A 90 7.23 -4.78 -1.94
C ILE A 90 7.18 -4.66 -0.41
N GLU A 91 7.89 -3.71 0.17
CA GLU A 91 7.86 -3.45 1.61
C GLU A 91 6.52 -2.80 2.01
N ILE A 92 5.47 -3.60 1.98
CA ILE A 92 4.16 -3.23 2.52
C ILE A 92 4.16 -3.51 4.03
N GLU A 93 3.86 -2.48 4.80
CA GLU A 93 3.77 -2.63 6.23
C GLU A 93 2.38 -3.11 6.64
N PRO A 94 2.27 -4.30 7.27
CA PRO A 94 0.97 -4.90 7.59
C PRO A 94 0.30 -4.30 8.83
N ILE A 95 0.99 -3.44 9.57
CA ILE A 95 0.51 -2.80 10.79
C ILE A 95 0.45 -1.27 10.64
N ASN A 96 -0.59 -0.65 11.17
CA ASN A 96 -0.77 0.80 11.17
C ASN A 96 0.10 1.48 12.24
N ARG A 97 1.40 1.63 11.97
CA ARG A 97 2.33 2.31 12.89
C ARG A 97 1.94 3.76 13.18
N PRO A 98 1.55 4.60 12.20
CA PRO A 98 1.12 5.96 12.50
C PRO A 98 -0.06 6.05 13.47
N PHE A 99 -0.92 5.04 13.50
CA PHE A 99 -1.99 4.97 14.50
C PHE A 99 -1.45 4.51 15.86
N LEU A 100 -0.60 3.50 15.87
CA LEU A 100 0.05 3.01 17.08
C LEU A 100 0.91 4.11 17.74
N ASP A 101 1.69 4.85 16.95
CA ASP A 101 2.52 5.96 17.44
C ASP A 101 1.67 7.05 18.12
N ARG A 102 0.48 7.35 17.60
CA ARG A 102 -0.46 8.29 18.24
C ARG A 102 -0.99 7.80 19.59
N LEU A 103 -1.10 6.49 19.79
CA LEU A 103 -1.50 5.90 21.06
C LEU A 103 -0.39 5.97 22.11
N THR A 104 0.88 6.00 21.66
CA THR A 104 2.08 5.97 22.52
C THR A 104 2.78 7.32 22.61
N ASP A 105 2.21 8.41 22.08
CA ASP A 105 2.81 9.75 22.05
C ASP A 105 3.08 10.27 23.50
N PRO A 106 4.37 10.40 23.90
CA PRO A 106 4.75 10.83 25.24
C PRO A 106 4.42 12.30 25.52
N ALA A 107 4.14 13.11 24.51
CA ALA A 107 3.77 14.51 24.66
C ALA A 107 2.30 14.70 25.07
N ARG A 108 1.49 13.65 25.06
CA ARG A 108 0.11 13.69 25.53
C ARG A 108 0.05 13.25 26.99
N PRO A 109 -0.69 13.98 27.86
CA PRO A 109 -0.92 13.50 29.22
C PRO A 109 -1.50 12.09 29.14
N ILE A 110 -1.06 11.21 30.02
CA ILE A 110 -1.29 9.77 30.06
C ILE A 110 -2.76 9.43 29.75
N MET A 111 -3.11 9.39 28.50
CA MET A 111 -4.31 8.73 28.02
C MET A 111 -3.85 7.39 27.45
N LEU A 112 -4.05 6.33 28.23
CA LEU A 112 -3.96 4.96 27.74
C LEU A 112 -5.09 4.77 26.73
N ALA A 113 -4.94 5.31 25.54
CA ALA A 113 -5.82 5.07 24.42
C ALA A 113 -5.53 3.66 23.89
N ARG A 114 -6.00 2.65 24.62
CA ARG A 114 -6.02 1.28 24.16
C ARG A 114 -7.17 1.11 23.18
N VAL A 115 -6.94 0.35 22.14
CA VAL A 115 -8.03 -0.18 21.32
C VAL A 115 -8.69 -1.30 22.11
N GLU A 116 -9.85 -1.05 22.69
CA GLU A 116 -10.51 -2.06 23.53
C GLU A 116 -11.22 -3.11 22.69
N GLU A 117 -11.77 -2.71 21.56
CA GLU A 117 -12.65 -3.53 20.71
C GLU A 117 -12.19 -3.47 19.25
N ALA A 118 -12.05 -4.63 18.62
CA ALA A 118 -11.68 -4.74 17.21
C ALA A 118 -12.68 -5.59 16.41
N GLU A 119 -13.00 -5.14 15.20
CA GLU A 119 -13.64 -5.99 14.20
C GLU A 119 -12.58 -6.73 13.41
N THR A 120 -12.76 -8.05 13.19
CA THR A 120 -11.90 -8.85 12.32
C THR A 120 -12.74 -9.62 11.31
N ASP A 121 -12.33 -9.58 10.03
CA ASP A 121 -13.01 -10.28 8.95
C ASP A 121 -12.03 -10.61 7.83
N GLU A 122 -12.39 -11.51 6.96
CA GLU A 122 -11.59 -11.88 5.81
C GLU A 122 -12.31 -11.64 4.48
N MET A 123 -11.56 -11.16 3.51
CA MET A 123 -12.03 -10.98 2.15
C MET A 123 -11.42 -12.00 1.20
N TRP A 124 -12.26 -12.85 0.61
CA TRP A 124 -11.82 -13.80 -0.41
C TRP A 124 -11.49 -13.13 -1.72
N SER A 125 -10.40 -13.56 -2.32
CA SER A 125 -9.99 -13.29 -3.70
C SER A 125 -9.26 -14.50 -4.28
N PHE A 126 -8.70 -14.39 -5.50
CA PHE A 126 -7.90 -15.45 -6.10
C PHE A 126 -6.80 -14.89 -7.01
N VAL A 127 -5.78 -15.70 -7.27
CA VAL A 127 -4.66 -15.37 -8.15
C VAL A 127 -4.55 -16.41 -9.26
N GLY A 128 -4.55 -15.98 -10.50
CA GLY A 128 -4.45 -16.84 -11.69
C GLY A 128 -5.74 -17.62 -11.99
N LYS A 129 -6.24 -18.40 -11.05
CA LYS A 129 -7.46 -19.21 -11.17
C LYS A 129 -8.21 -19.30 -9.85
N LYS A 130 -9.53 -19.49 -9.88
CA LYS A 130 -10.38 -19.58 -8.68
C LYS A 130 -9.96 -20.66 -7.68
N ALA A 131 -9.31 -21.72 -8.16
CA ALA A 131 -8.77 -22.79 -7.32
C ALA A 131 -7.51 -22.37 -6.52
N ALA A 132 -6.96 -21.18 -6.78
CA ALA A 132 -5.85 -20.59 -6.02
C ALA A 132 -6.35 -19.39 -5.21
N PRO A 133 -7.05 -19.61 -4.08
CA PRO A 133 -7.58 -18.53 -3.25
C PRO A 133 -6.47 -17.75 -2.57
N ARG A 134 -6.71 -16.44 -2.43
CA ARG A 134 -5.87 -15.53 -1.65
C ARG A 134 -6.79 -14.69 -0.78
N TRP A 135 -6.63 -14.80 0.52
CA TRP A 135 -7.43 -14.09 1.50
C TRP A 135 -6.70 -12.84 1.98
N LEU A 136 -7.45 -11.77 2.13
CA LEU A 136 -7.03 -10.58 2.85
C LEU A 136 -7.72 -10.59 4.21
N TRP A 137 -6.95 -10.71 5.27
CA TRP A 137 -7.39 -10.61 6.64
C TRP A 137 -7.17 -9.18 7.12
N GLN A 138 -8.18 -8.58 7.72
CA GLN A 138 -8.10 -7.22 8.24
C GLN A 138 -8.69 -7.13 9.64
N ALA A 139 -8.13 -6.19 10.42
CA ALA A 139 -8.71 -5.78 11.69
C ALA A 139 -8.83 -4.26 11.74
N LEU A 140 -9.90 -3.78 12.34
CA LEU A 140 -10.10 -2.35 12.58
C LEU A 140 -10.53 -2.09 14.02
N ASP A 141 -10.28 -0.89 14.51
CA ASP A 141 -10.85 -0.38 15.74
C ASP A 141 -12.36 -0.22 15.58
N HIS A 142 -13.13 -0.95 16.36
CA HIS A 142 -14.60 -0.94 16.28
C HIS A 142 -15.19 0.45 16.46
N ARG A 143 -14.60 1.29 17.31
CA ARG A 143 -15.08 2.61 17.64
C ARG A 143 -14.83 3.64 16.53
N THR A 144 -13.62 3.62 15.94
CA THR A 144 -13.19 4.65 14.97
C THR A 144 -13.28 4.19 13.52
N GLY A 145 -13.39 2.88 13.27
CA GLY A 145 -13.31 2.29 11.93
C GLY A 145 -11.92 2.40 11.29
N THR A 146 -10.89 2.69 12.09
CA THR A 146 -9.51 2.79 11.61
C THR A 146 -8.92 1.40 11.43
N VAL A 147 -8.34 1.10 10.27
CA VAL A 147 -7.65 -0.17 10.03
C VAL A 147 -6.39 -0.24 10.90
N LEU A 148 -6.29 -1.28 11.72
CA LEU A 148 -5.17 -1.52 12.64
C LEU A 148 -4.06 -2.32 11.98
N ALA A 149 -4.43 -3.43 11.34
CA ALA A 149 -3.52 -4.34 10.68
C ALA A 149 -4.20 -5.13 9.56
N TYR A 150 -3.39 -5.69 8.65
CA TYR A 150 -3.86 -6.62 7.64
C TYR A 150 -2.78 -7.66 7.30
N VAL A 151 -3.21 -8.82 6.82
CA VAL A 151 -2.32 -9.91 6.37
C VAL A 151 -2.90 -10.57 5.13
N PHE A 152 -2.03 -10.94 4.18
CA PHE A 152 -2.41 -11.76 3.04
C PHE A 152 -2.02 -13.21 3.29
N GLY A 153 -2.95 -14.13 3.13
CA GLY A 153 -2.60 -15.53 3.37
C GLY A 153 -3.68 -16.51 2.96
N ARG A 154 -3.54 -17.71 3.49
CA ARG A 154 -4.58 -18.72 3.52
C ARG A 154 -5.35 -18.60 4.83
N ARG A 155 -6.10 -19.64 5.18
CA ARG A 155 -6.95 -19.65 6.39
C ARG A 155 -6.16 -19.52 7.70
N GLU A 156 -4.90 -19.95 7.71
CA GLU A 156 -4.01 -19.93 8.88
C GLU A 156 -3.44 -18.53 9.17
N ALA A 157 -3.56 -17.60 8.23
CA ALA A 157 -3.01 -16.24 8.37
C ALA A 157 -3.68 -15.40 9.47
N PHE A 158 -4.79 -15.87 10.04
CA PHE A 158 -5.40 -15.22 11.20
C PHE A 158 -4.47 -15.15 12.41
N LEU A 159 -3.64 -16.17 12.64
CA LEU A 159 -2.65 -16.14 13.74
C LEU A 159 -1.61 -15.05 13.56
N GLU A 160 -1.18 -14.82 12.30
CA GLU A 160 -0.27 -13.73 11.97
C GLU A 160 -0.94 -12.37 12.21
N LEU A 161 -2.21 -12.22 11.79
CA LEU A 161 -2.97 -11.00 12.08
C LEU A 161 -3.08 -10.77 13.59
N LYS A 162 -3.42 -11.82 14.37
CA LYS A 162 -3.55 -11.73 15.83
C LYS A 162 -2.25 -11.26 16.49
N ALA A 163 -1.10 -11.78 16.07
CA ALA A 163 0.20 -11.34 16.56
C ALA A 163 0.48 -9.85 16.27
N LEU A 164 0.08 -9.35 15.09
CA LEU A 164 0.17 -7.92 14.76
C LEU A 164 -0.75 -7.04 15.61
N LEU A 165 -1.80 -7.61 16.20
CA LEU A 165 -2.76 -6.87 17.02
C LEU A 165 -2.37 -6.78 18.49
N GLU A 166 -1.40 -7.56 18.96
CA GLU A 166 -0.93 -7.55 20.35
C GLU A 166 -0.56 -6.15 20.87
N PRO A 167 0.16 -5.30 20.11
CA PRO A 167 0.54 -3.97 20.60
C PRO A 167 -0.65 -3.04 20.90
N PHE A 168 -1.83 -3.31 20.36
CA PHE A 168 -3.02 -2.48 20.58
C PHE A 168 -3.77 -2.81 21.89
N GLY A 169 -3.46 -3.94 22.53
CA GLY A 169 -4.06 -4.37 23.81
C GLY A 169 -5.57 -4.62 23.74
N ILE A 170 -6.03 -5.20 22.63
CA ILE A 170 -7.45 -5.46 22.36
C ILE A 170 -8.00 -6.48 23.38
N ARG A 171 -9.17 -6.19 23.93
CA ARG A 171 -9.86 -7.02 24.91
C ARG A 171 -11.07 -7.77 24.35
N ARG A 172 -11.64 -7.26 23.26
CA ARG A 172 -12.83 -7.84 22.63
C ARG A 172 -12.70 -7.87 21.12
N PHE A 173 -12.94 -9.04 20.53
CA PHE A 173 -12.92 -9.25 19.09
C PHE A 173 -14.32 -9.53 18.58
N PHE A 174 -14.78 -8.72 17.66
CA PHE A 174 -16.01 -8.92 16.90
C PHE A 174 -15.71 -9.62 15.59
N THR A 175 -16.38 -10.73 15.33
CA THR A 175 -16.19 -11.52 14.11
C THR A 175 -17.52 -11.96 13.53
N ASP A 176 -17.50 -12.49 12.31
CA ASP A 176 -18.56 -13.34 11.82
C ASP A 176 -18.53 -14.71 12.50
N GLY A 177 -19.53 -15.57 12.19
CA GLY A 177 -19.64 -16.90 12.81
C GLY A 177 -18.64 -17.95 12.29
N TRP A 178 -17.58 -17.58 11.58
CA TRP A 178 -16.69 -18.56 10.99
C TRP A 178 -15.82 -19.30 12.03
N GLY A 179 -15.77 -20.62 11.91
CA GLY A 179 -15.17 -21.49 12.94
C GLY A 179 -13.67 -21.36 13.18
N ALA A 180 -12.93 -20.65 12.30
CA ALA A 180 -11.50 -20.39 12.50
C ALA A 180 -11.28 -19.47 13.72
N TYR A 181 -12.12 -18.45 13.90
CA TYR A 181 -12.01 -17.52 15.01
C TYR A 181 -12.17 -18.21 16.36
N ARG A 182 -13.16 -19.11 16.49
CA ARG A 182 -13.43 -19.85 17.73
C ARG A 182 -12.27 -20.73 18.18
N ARG A 183 -11.36 -21.11 17.30
CA ARG A 183 -10.19 -21.95 17.63
C ARG A 183 -9.02 -21.14 18.18
N HIS A 184 -8.98 -19.84 17.92
CA HIS A 184 -7.81 -18.99 18.17
C HIS A 184 -8.09 -17.78 19.06
N LEU A 185 -9.37 -17.48 19.32
CA LEU A 185 -9.78 -16.44 20.26
C LEU A 185 -10.35 -17.08 21.54
N ASP A 186 -10.05 -16.44 22.68
CA ASP A 186 -10.66 -16.84 23.94
C ASP A 186 -12.18 -16.55 23.88
N PRO A 187 -13.05 -17.49 24.27
CA PRO A 187 -14.49 -17.25 24.33
C PRO A 187 -14.89 -16.03 25.16
N ALA A 188 -14.11 -15.64 26.16
CA ALA A 188 -14.35 -14.45 26.98
C ALA A 188 -14.07 -13.13 26.23
N GLU A 189 -13.19 -13.16 25.22
CA GLU A 189 -12.81 -12.02 24.41
C GLU A 189 -13.49 -11.97 23.03
N HIS A 190 -14.28 -13.00 22.70
CA HIS A 190 -14.83 -13.21 21.37
C HIS A 190 -16.36 -13.06 21.33
N GLU A 191 -16.84 -12.08 20.58
CA GLU A 191 -18.26 -11.87 20.34
C GLU A 191 -18.59 -12.05 18.85
N VAL A 192 -19.57 -12.91 18.59
CA VAL A 192 -19.98 -13.27 17.23
C VAL A 192 -21.26 -12.55 16.85
N GLY A 193 -21.25 -11.83 15.74
CA GLY A 193 -22.45 -11.22 15.21
C GLY A 193 -22.24 -10.30 14.03
N LYS A 194 -22.99 -10.52 12.95
CA LYS A 194 -22.92 -9.71 11.72
C LYS A 194 -23.15 -8.20 11.95
N ARG A 195 -23.89 -7.82 12.98
CA ARG A 195 -24.13 -6.40 13.30
C ARG A 195 -22.85 -5.67 13.70
N PHE A 196 -21.83 -6.41 14.15
CA PHE A 196 -20.60 -5.85 14.66
C PHE A 196 -19.47 -5.79 13.61
N THR A 197 -19.65 -6.40 12.43
CA THR A 197 -18.63 -6.42 11.35
C THR A 197 -18.99 -5.51 10.15
N GLN A 198 -20.01 -4.69 10.30
CA GLN A 198 -20.51 -3.84 9.19
C GLN A 198 -19.49 -2.81 8.69
N GLN A 199 -18.65 -2.27 9.57
CA GLN A 199 -17.63 -1.30 9.17
C GLN A 199 -16.58 -1.96 8.29
N LEU A 200 -16.15 -3.17 8.67
CA LEU A 200 -15.18 -3.93 7.89
C LEU A 200 -15.75 -4.40 6.56
N GLU A 201 -17.01 -4.84 6.53
CA GLU A 201 -17.71 -5.16 5.27
C GLU A 201 -17.76 -3.95 4.31
N ARG A 202 -17.99 -2.74 4.82
CA ARG A 202 -17.93 -1.50 4.02
C ARG A 202 -16.51 -1.23 3.49
N LYS A 203 -15.47 -1.48 4.28
CA LYS A 203 -14.07 -1.38 3.84
C LYS A 203 -13.79 -2.38 2.71
N HIS A 204 -14.23 -3.62 2.86
CA HIS A 204 -14.11 -4.65 1.82
C HIS A 204 -14.86 -4.25 0.53
N LEU A 205 -16.05 -3.66 0.65
CA LEU A 205 -16.77 -3.13 -0.50
C LEU A 205 -15.98 -2.01 -1.20
N THR A 206 -15.42 -1.08 -0.44
CA THR A 206 -14.56 -0.01 -0.98
C THR A 206 -13.36 -0.58 -1.73
N LEU A 207 -12.66 -1.56 -1.17
CA LEU A 207 -11.56 -2.24 -1.87
C LEU A 207 -12.01 -2.87 -3.18
N ARG A 208 -13.17 -3.54 -3.20
CA ARG A 208 -13.74 -4.16 -4.41
C ARG A 208 -14.18 -3.15 -5.45
N THR A 209 -14.67 -1.99 -5.07
CA THR A 209 -15.09 -0.93 -6.02
C THR A 209 -13.88 -0.21 -6.64
N ARG A 210 -12.81 0.00 -5.87
CA ARG A 210 -11.65 0.77 -6.31
C ARG A 210 -10.55 -0.08 -6.96
N ILE A 211 -10.40 -1.34 -6.58
CA ILE A 211 -9.35 -2.23 -7.07
C ILE A 211 -9.92 -3.28 -8.01
N LYS A 212 -9.80 -3.08 -9.32
CA LYS A 212 -10.38 -3.95 -10.36
C LYS A 212 -10.10 -5.45 -10.19
N ARG A 213 -8.95 -5.82 -9.64
CA ARG A 213 -8.58 -7.23 -9.40
C ARG A 213 -9.38 -7.91 -8.29
N LEU A 214 -10.08 -7.12 -7.46
CA LEU A 214 -10.93 -7.60 -6.37
C LEU A 214 -12.43 -7.61 -6.74
N VAL A 215 -12.79 -7.04 -7.88
CA VAL A 215 -14.18 -7.01 -8.36
C VAL A 215 -14.69 -8.43 -8.59
N ARG A 216 -15.91 -8.71 -8.16
CA ARG A 216 -16.56 -10.01 -8.40
C ARG A 216 -16.74 -10.25 -9.91
N LYS A 217 -16.52 -11.49 -10.36
CA LYS A 217 -16.61 -11.91 -11.79
C LYS A 217 -15.66 -11.12 -12.71
N THR A 218 -14.56 -10.54 -12.17
CA THR A 218 -13.59 -9.82 -12.99
C THR A 218 -12.75 -10.75 -13.86
N ILE A 219 -12.38 -10.26 -15.04
CA ILE A 219 -11.31 -10.84 -15.88
C ILE A 219 -9.94 -10.20 -15.57
N CYS A 220 -9.92 -9.14 -14.73
CA CYS A 220 -8.72 -8.36 -14.36
C CYS A 220 -7.98 -8.94 -13.16
N PHE A 221 -8.16 -10.23 -12.85
CA PHE A 221 -7.50 -10.88 -11.72
C PHE A 221 -5.98 -10.89 -11.84
N SER A 222 -5.30 -10.93 -10.70
CA SER A 222 -3.83 -10.98 -10.62
C SER A 222 -3.27 -12.28 -11.16
N LYS A 223 -2.11 -12.21 -11.81
CA LYS A 223 -1.42 -13.40 -12.35
C LYS A 223 -0.42 -13.98 -11.34
N THR A 224 0.10 -13.16 -10.41
CA THR A 224 1.05 -13.59 -9.37
C THR A 224 0.59 -13.10 -8.00
N ILE A 225 0.92 -13.85 -6.96
CA ILE A 225 0.63 -13.50 -5.55
C ILE A 225 1.32 -12.20 -5.20
N GLU A 226 2.62 -12.09 -5.52
CA GLU A 226 3.42 -10.90 -5.28
C GLU A 226 2.72 -9.62 -5.78
N MET A 227 2.31 -9.58 -7.05
CA MET A 227 1.66 -8.41 -7.63
C MET A 227 0.24 -8.17 -7.07
N HIS A 228 -0.43 -9.24 -6.66
CA HIS A 228 -1.72 -9.12 -5.99
C HIS A 228 -1.60 -8.40 -4.66
N ASP A 229 -0.73 -8.90 -3.81
CA ASP A 229 -0.49 -8.38 -2.46
C ASP A 229 0.07 -6.96 -2.52
N THR A 230 1.07 -6.71 -3.40
CA THR A 230 1.68 -5.39 -3.58
C THR A 230 0.64 -4.32 -3.88
N VAL A 231 -0.22 -4.50 -4.89
CA VAL A 231 -1.17 -3.44 -5.27
C VAL A 231 -2.24 -3.22 -4.20
N ILE A 232 -2.71 -4.28 -3.54
CA ILE A 232 -3.72 -4.14 -2.48
C ILE A 232 -3.09 -3.52 -1.24
N GLY A 233 -1.90 -3.99 -0.84
CA GLY A 233 -1.16 -3.46 0.31
C GLY A 233 -0.80 -1.98 0.13
N LEU A 234 -0.32 -1.57 -1.05
CA LEU A 234 -0.09 -0.16 -1.38
C LEU A 234 -1.36 0.68 -1.22
N PHE A 235 -2.51 0.15 -1.65
CA PHE A 235 -3.78 0.84 -1.48
C PHE A 235 -4.11 1.04 -0.01
N ILE A 236 -3.99 -0.01 0.82
CA ILE A 236 -4.25 0.06 2.25
C ILE A 236 -3.27 1.02 2.92
N ASN A 237 -1.97 0.92 2.64
CA ASN A 237 -0.95 1.79 3.21
C ASN A 237 -1.21 3.27 2.89
N ARG A 238 -1.61 3.59 1.65
CA ARG A 238 -1.87 4.97 1.25
C ARG A 238 -3.15 5.53 1.85
N TYR A 239 -4.26 4.79 1.76
CA TYR A 239 -5.59 5.33 2.08
C TYR A 239 -6.04 5.06 3.51
N GLU A 240 -5.55 3.99 4.14
CA GLU A 240 -5.90 3.64 5.51
C GLU A 240 -4.80 4.03 6.50
N PHE A 241 -3.53 3.89 6.12
CA PHE A 241 -2.40 4.21 7.00
C PHE A 241 -1.82 5.61 6.76
N GLY A 242 -2.26 6.32 5.70
CA GLY A 242 -1.81 7.69 5.40
C GLY A 242 -0.36 7.77 4.90
N ARG A 243 0.20 6.67 4.39
CA ARG A 243 1.58 6.62 3.88
C ARG A 243 1.66 7.14 2.45
N ALA A 244 2.66 7.99 2.18
CA ALA A 244 3.06 8.32 0.82
C ALA A 244 3.64 7.06 0.15
N ALA A 245 3.17 6.76 -1.08
CA ALA A 245 3.74 5.70 -1.91
C ALA A 245 4.97 6.23 -2.66
#